data_c85a6daea40c8f06c0f5cf47cad7af45
#
_entry.id   c85a6daea40c8f06c0f5cf47cad7af45
#
_cell.length_a   1.000
_cell.length_b   1.000
_cell.length_c   1.000
_cell.angle_alpha   90.00
_cell.angle_beta   90.00
_cell.angle_gamma   90.00
#
_symmetry.space_group_name_H-M   'P 1'
#
loop_
_entity.id
_entity.type
_entity.pdbx_description
1 polymer ?
#
loop_
_entity_poly.entity_id
_entity_poly.type
_entity_poly.pdbx_seq_one_letter_code
_entity_poly.pdbx_strand_id
1 'polypeptide(L)'
;ASICNDVDVDAKGRLPDRPLEPMLSEMKAHGVTFSQDKPPFTMTGRLQGGNFSMVGDVSSQFFSGLLLAAPQIGLSTITSTTPLQSSDYVTLTTETMRDFGVEVEHTLPDTNINEAFTVPFGASFIGRDNYQIEGDWSNAAIWMVAAAMTGKPITITGMNKNSVQADRRIMQVMIDAGCDVVWDGMNVTV
;
A
#
# COMPACT_ATOMS: atom_id res chain seq x y z
N ALA A 1 -14.39 -6.31 8.08
CA ALA A 1 -14.30 -6.98 9.39
C ALA A 1 -13.86 -6.02 10.53
N SER A 2 -13.16 -4.93 10.24
CA SER A 2 -12.79 -3.96 11.29
C SER A 2 -13.99 -3.14 11.80
N ILE A 3 -14.95 -2.84 10.93
CA ILE A 3 -16.11 -1.99 11.22
C ILE A 3 -17.46 -2.70 11.10
N CYS A 4 -17.53 -3.86 10.45
CA CYS A 4 -18.74 -4.65 10.24
C CYS A 4 -18.55 -6.06 10.79
N ASN A 5 -19.65 -6.67 11.28
CA ASN A 5 -19.63 -8.06 11.79
C ASN A 5 -19.80 -9.09 10.67
N ASP A 6 -20.54 -8.75 9.63
CA ASP A 6 -20.83 -9.63 8.50
C ASP A 6 -20.56 -8.88 7.20
N VAL A 7 -19.81 -9.49 6.30
CA VAL A 7 -19.44 -8.93 4.99
C VAL A 7 -19.47 -10.03 3.94
N ASP A 8 -20.26 -9.83 2.90
CA ASP A 8 -20.23 -10.67 1.71
C ASP A 8 -19.21 -10.10 0.71
N VAL A 9 -18.30 -10.95 0.27
CA VAL A 9 -17.26 -10.60 -0.69
C VAL A 9 -17.48 -11.39 -1.96
N ASP A 10 -17.77 -10.67 -3.04
CA ASP A 10 -17.80 -11.22 -4.40
C ASP A 10 -16.59 -10.68 -5.18
N ALA A 11 -16.08 -11.48 -6.11
CA ALA A 11 -14.95 -11.11 -6.93
C ALA A 11 -15.15 -11.58 -8.36
N LYS A 12 -14.77 -10.72 -9.33
CA LYS A 12 -14.96 -10.99 -10.76
C LYS A 12 -13.62 -11.02 -11.51
N GLY A 13 -13.66 -11.62 -12.69
CA GLY A 13 -12.49 -11.72 -13.55
C GLY A 13 -11.42 -12.63 -12.93
N ARG A 14 -10.21 -12.13 -12.78
CA ARG A 14 -9.06 -12.86 -12.22
C ARG A 14 -8.87 -12.67 -10.71
N LEU A 15 -9.70 -11.88 -10.04
CA LEU A 15 -9.56 -11.63 -8.60
C LEU A 15 -9.73 -12.90 -7.75
N PRO A 16 -10.67 -13.82 -8.04
CA PRO A 16 -10.81 -15.07 -7.26
C PRO A 16 -9.58 -15.98 -7.31
N ASP A 17 -8.73 -15.81 -8.33
CA ASP A 17 -7.53 -16.64 -8.51
C ASP A 17 -6.29 -16.08 -7.76
N ARG A 18 -6.39 -14.86 -7.22
CA ARG A 18 -5.30 -14.26 -6.45
C ARG A 18 -5.13 -14.96 -5.09
N PRO A 19 -3.89 -15.16 -4.64
CA PRO A 19 -3.64 -15.69 -3.31
C PRO A 19 -4.18 -14.72 -2.25
N LEU A 20 -4.88 -15.25 -1.26
CA LEU A 20 -5.33 -14.49 -0.10
C LEU A 20 -4.56 -14.89 1.18
N GLU A 21 -3.85 -16.01 1.15
CA GLU A 21 -2.90 -16.35 2.21
C GLU A 21 -1.61 -15.52 2.08
N PRO A 22 -0.99 -15.13 3.22
CA PRO A 22 -1.30 -15.49 4.60
C PRO A 22 -2.36 -14.61 5.28
N MET A 23 -2.95 -13.64 4.61
CA MET A 23 -3.90 -12.69 5.17
C MET A 23 -5.14 -13.36 5.79
N LEU A 24 -5.69 -14.40 5.13
CA LEU A 24 -6.86 -15.13 5.66
C LEU A 24 -6.54 -15.80 6.99
N SER A 25 -5.40 -16.47 7.07
CA SER A 25 -4.96 -17.16 8.30
C SER A 25 -4.78 -16.17 9.45
N GLU A 26 -4.18 -15.01 9.20
CA GLU A 26 -4.02 -13.97 10.21
C GLU A 26 -5.37 -13.39 10.65
N MET A 27 -6.28 -13.12 9.74
CA MET A 27 -7.62 -12.63 10.08
C MET A 27 -8.41 -13.68 10.89
N LYS A 28 -8.28 -14.98 10.55
CA LYS A 28 -8.89 -16.07 11.33
C LYS A 28 -8.35 -16.11 12.76
N ALA A 29 -7.04 -15.99 12.93
CA ALA A 29 -6.40 -15.95 14.24
C ALA A 29 -6.84 -14.73 15.09
N HIS A 30 -7.31 -13.66 14.44
CA HIS A 30 -7.74 -12.42 15.08
C HIS A 30 -9.27 -12.21 15.06
N GLY A 31 -10.06 -13.28 15.05
CA GLY A 31 -11.49 -13.25 15.34
C GLY A 31 -12.43 -13.17 14.13
N VAL A 32 -11.93 -13.38 12.91
CA VAL A 32 -12.74 -13.45 11.69
C VAL A 32 -12.91 -14.88 11.23
N THR A 33 -14.09 -15.25 10.78
CA THR A 33 -14.36 -16.53 10.13
C THR A 33 -14.79 -16.31 8.68
N PHE A 34 -14.45 -17.25 7.81
CA PHE A 34 -14.77 -17.23 6.39
C PHE A 34 -15.58 -18.47 6.03
N SER A 35 -16.61 -18.32 5.19
CA SER A 35 -17.40 -19.46 4.72
C SER A 35 -16.59 -20.40 3.81
N GLN A 36 -15.58 -19.87 3.13
CA GLN A 36 -14.60 -20.61 2.31
C GLN A 36 -13.36 -19.75 2.05
N ASP A 37 -12.29 -20.36 1.53
CA ASP A 37 -10.98 -19.68 1.38
C ASP A 37 -10.84 -18.84 0.10
N LYS A 38 -11.79 -18.91 -0.81
CA LYS A 38 -11.79 -18.11 -2.06
C LYS A 38 -13.13 -17.43 -2.28
N PRO A 39 -13.13 -16.22 -2.86
CA PRO A 39 -14.39 -15.58 -3.25
C PRO A 39 -15.20 -16.41 -4.26
N PRO A 40 -16.54 -16.32 -4.20
CA PRO A 40 -17.31 -15.53 -3.24
C PRO A 40 -17.32 -16.16 -1.84
N PHE A 41 -17.22 -15.35 -0.79
CA PHE A 41 -17.33 -15.83 0.58
C PHE A 41 -18.01 -14.81 1.49
N THR A 42 -18.57 -15.28 2.58
CA THR A 42 -19.03 -14.44 3.69
C THR A 42 -17.96 -14.43 4.78
N MET A 43 -17.58 -13.26 5.21
CA MET A 43 -16.79 -13.05 6.43
C MET A 43 -17.72 -12.74 7.59
N THR A 44 -17.52 -13.40 8.72
CA THR A 44 -18.25 -13.12 9.96
C THR A 44 -17.28 -12.88 11.12
N GLY A 45 -17.76 -12.21 12.16
CA GLY A 45 -16.94 -11.83 13.29
C GLY A 45 -16.26 -10.48 13.10
N ARG A 46 -15.53 -10.05 14.13
CA ARG A 46 -14.88 -8.74 14.17
C ARG A 46 -13.38 -8.91 14.31
N LEU A 47 -12.63 -8.32 13.39
CA LEU A 47 -11.19 -8.30 13.46
C LEU A 47 -10.72 -7.56 14.72
N GLN A 48 -9.85 -8.19 15.48
CA GLN A 48 -9.26 -7.66 16.70
C GLN A 48 -7.80 -7.33 16.49
N GLY A 49 -7.32 -6.31 17.19
CA GLY A 49 -5.90 -5.94 17.20
C GLY A 49 -5.03 -7.01 17.84
N GLY A 50 -3.73 -6.87 17.69
CA GLY A 50 -2.75 -7.81 18.20
C GLY A 50 -1.50 -7.89 17.33
N ASN A 51 -0.79 -9.01 17.42
CA ASN A 51 0.42 -9.25 16.64
C ASN A 51 0.10 -10.09 15.42
N PHE A 52 0.13 -9.47 14.25
CA PHE A 52 0.01 -10.11 12.95
C PHE A 52 1.39 -10.47 12.43
N SER A 53 1.56 -11.66 11.87
CA SER A 53 2.86 -12.15 11.41
C SER A 53 2.72 -12.83 10.05
N MET A 54 3.28 -12.20 9.00
CA MET A 54 3.12 -12.66 7.62
C MET A 54 4.45 -12.68 6.90
N VAL A 55 4.57 -13.55 5.88
CA VAL A 55 5.68 -13.48 4.92
C VAL A 55 5.55 -12.21 4.06
N GLY A 56 6.66 -11.54 3.80
CA GLY A 56 6.71 -10.25 3.09
C GLY A 56 6.76 -10.36 1.57
N ASP A 57 6.83 -11.57 1.01
CA ASP A 57 7.10 -11.83 -0.41
C ASP A 57 5.86 -12.20 -1.23
N VAL A 58 4.68 -12.27 -0.60
CA VAL A 58 3.42 -12.57 -1.30
C VAL A 58 2.75 -11.28 -1.78
N SER A 59 2.48 -10.34 -0.88
CA SER A 59 1.85 -9.06 -1.24
C SER A 59 2.01 -8.01 -0.15
N SER A 60 2.58 -6.86 -0.50
CA SER A 60 2.61 -5.67 0.36
C SER A 60 1.20 -5.10 0.66
N GLN A 61 0.20 -5.42 -0.17
CA GLN A 61 -1.19 -4.99 0.03
C GLN A 61 -1.81 -5.58 1.31
N PHE A 62 -1.34 -6.73 1.78
CA PHE A 62 -1.80 -7.31 3.04
C PHE A 62 -1.36 -6.45 4.23
N PHE A 63 -0.12 -5.98 4.20
CA PHE A 63 0.41 -5.05 5.20
C PHE A 63 -0.37 -3.73 5.17
N SER A 64 -0.52 -3.11 4.01
CA SER A 64 -1.30 -1.88 3.84
C SER A 64 -2.75 -2.03 4.32
N GLY A 65 -3.41 -3.14 4.00
CA GLY A 65 -4.78 -3.41 4.42
C GLY A 65 -4.94 -3.53 5.94
N LEU A 66 -4.02 -4.22 6.62
CA LEU A 66 -4.01 -4.31 8.08
C LEU A 66 -3.67 -2.98 8.75
N LEU A 67 -2.70 -2.24 8.22
CA LEU A 67 -2.34 -0.90 8.72
C LEU A 67 -3.53 0.05 8.69
N LEU A 68 -4.25 0.12 7.56
CA LEU A 68 -5.44 0.95 7.43
C LEU A 68 -6.59 0.52 8.37
N ALA A 69 -6.68 -0.77 8.70
CA ALA A 69 -7.67 -1.30 9.64
C ALA A 69 -7.27 -1.08 11.11
N ALA A 70 -5.99 -1.02 11.41
CA ALA A 70 -5.44 -1.01 12.77
C ALA A 70 -6.04 0.07 13.70
N PRO A 71 -6.26 1.33 13.27
CA PRO A 71 -6.88 2.33 14.12
C PRO A 71 -8.28 1.98 14.61
N GLN A 72 -8.98 1.07 13.92
CA GLN A 72 -10.33 0.63 14.27
C GLN A 72 -10.38 -0.64 15.14
N ILE A 73 -9.26 -1.35 15.24
CA ILE A 73 -9.19 -2.63 15.94
C ILE A 73 -8.32 -2.61 17.20
N GLY A 74 -7.61 -1.50 17.43
CA GLY A 74 -6.77 -1.28 18.61
C GLY A 74 -5.28 -1.49 18.35
N LEU A 75 -4.47 -1.55 19.41
CA LEU A 75 -3.02 -1.77 19.30
C LEU A 75 -2.73 -2.96 18.37
N SER A 76 -1.97 -2.70 17.33
CA SER A 76 -1.64 -3.71 16.33
C SER A 76 -0.19 -3.58 15.89
N THR A 77 0.53 -4.69 15.90
CA THR A 77 1.87 -4.82 15.32
C THR A 77 1.82 -5.80 14.16
N ILE A 78 2.26 -5.36 12.99
CA ILE A 78 2.27 -6.15 11.76
C ILE A 78 3.72 -6.42 11.39
N THR A 79 4.13 -7.68 11.47
CA THR A 79 5.51 -8.13 11.32
C THR A 79 5.68 -8.89 10.00
N SER A 80 6.72 -8.54 9.23
CA SER A 80 7.15 -9.31 8.07
C SER A 80 8.21 -10.32 8.48
N THR A 81 7.95 -11.61 8.29
CA THR A 81 8.88 -12.70 8.66
C THR A 81 9.95 -12.98 7.61
N THR A 82 9.81 -12.42 6.42
CA THR A 82 10.78 -12.43 5.31
C THR A 82 10.97 -11.01 4.80
N PRO A 83 12.00 -10.69 4.01
CA PRO A 83 12.15 -9.36 3.43
C PRO A 83 10.89 -8.91 2.71
N LEU A 84 10.40 -7.72 3.05
CA LEU A 84 9.19 -7.17 2.49
C LEU A 84 9.42 -6.72 1.05
N GLN A 85 8.77 -7.39 0.11
CA GLN A 85 8.79 -6.98 -1.30
C GLN A 85 7.83 -5.82 -1.54
N SER A 86 8.24 -4.91 -2.43
CA SER A 86 7.46 -3.70 -2.73
C SER A 86 7.13 -2.85 -1.48
N SER A 87 8.11 -2.72 -0.58
CA SER A 87 7.99 -1.94 0.68
C SER A 87 7.59 -0.49 0.44
N ASP A 88 7.90 0.08 -0.73
CA ASP A 88 7.53 1.45 -1.11
C ASP A 88 5.99 1.68 -1.06
N TYR A 89 5.17 0.64 -1.34
CA TYR A 89 3.71 0.74 -1.19
C TYR A 89 3.27 0.79 0.28
N VAL A 90 3.99 0.11 1.17
CA VAL A 90 3.73 0.20 2.62
C VAL A 90 4.18 1.56 3.14
N THR A 91 5.32 2.07 2.66
CA THR A 91 5.78 3.43 2.96
C THR A 91 4.75 4.48 2.51
N LEU A 92 4.22 4.37 1.29
CA LEU A 92 3.15 5.25 0.81
C LEU A 92 1.91 5.18 1.71
N THR A 93 1.56 3.98 2.18
CA THR A 93 0.44 3.79 3.11
C THR A 93 0.69 4.48 4.44
N THR A 94 1.86 4.28 5.06
CA THR A 94 2.19 4.88 6.36
C THR A 94 2.32 6.39 6.28
N GLU A 95 2.87 6.94 5.20
CA GLU A 95 2.89 8.39 4.95
C GLU A 95 1.48 8.97 4.81
N THR A 96 0.61 8.30 4.05
CA THR A 96 -0.79 8.71 3.95
C THR A 96 -1.50 8.64 5.30
N MET A 97 -1.29 7.57 6.09
CA MET A 97 -1.83 7.46 7.45
C MET A 97 -1.38 8.61 8.34
N ARG A 98 -0.10 8.97 8.30
CA ARG A 98 0.47 10.12 9.03
C ARG A 98 -0.21 11.43 8.60
N ASP A 99 -0.43 11.63 7.31
CA ASP A 99 -1.14 12.81 6.81
C ASP A 99 -2.56 12.92 7.37
N PHE A 100 -3.20 11.80 7.68
CA PHE A 100 -4.50 11.74 8.32
C PHE A 100 -4.42 11.53 9.85
N GLY A 101 -3.28 11.82 10.48
CA GLY A 101 -3.14 11.89 11.93
C GLY A 101 -2.83 10.56 12.62
N VAL A 102 -2.52 9.50 11.86
CA VAL A 102 -2.13 8.20 12.43
C VAL A 102 -0.63 7.98 12.23
N GLU A 103 0.12 8.08 13.32
CA GLU A 103 1.54 7.74 13.34
C GLU A 103 1.74 6.23 13.46
N VAL A 104 2.59 5.69 12.60
CA VAL A 104 2.96 4.27 12.59
C VAL A 104 4.44 4.18 12.98
N GLU A 105 4.73 3.44 14.04
CA GLU A 105 6.12 3.13 14.41
C GLU A 105 6.66 2.06 13.47
N HIS A 106 7.76 2.36 12.80
CA HIS A 106 8.42 1.44 11.88
C HIS A 106 9.73 0.92 12.48
N THR A 107 9.78 -0.36 12.77
CA THR A 107 11.01 -1.06 13.17
C THR A 107 11.66 -1.67 11.94
N LEU A 108 12.85 -1.18 11.60
CA LEU A 108 13.60 -1.69 10.45
C LEU A 108 14.19 -3.08 10.76
N PRO A 109 14.32 -3.94 9.75
CA PRO A 109 14.89 -5.25 9.90
C PRO A 109 16.38 -5.17 10.28
N ASP A 110 16.79 -6.03 11.22
CA ASP A 110 18.17 -6.25 11.63
C ASP A 110 18.44 -7.75 11.64
N THR A 111 19.69 -8.18 11.90
CA THR A 111 20.09 -9.60 11.93
C THR A 111 19.24 -10.48 12.83
N ASN A 112 18.59 -9.90 13.86
CA ASN A 112 17.74 -10.59 14.82
C ASN A 112 16.32 -10.00 14.96
N ILE A 113 15.96 -9.00 14.16
CA ILE A 113 14.70 -8.29 14.27
C ILE A 113 14.04 -8.26 12.89
N ASN A 114 12.81 -8.75 12.82
CA ASN A 114 11.99 -8.66 11.63
C ASN A 114 11.48 -7.22 11.43
N GLU A 115 11.24 -6.84 10.19
CA GLU A 115 10.57 -5.58 9.87
C GLU A 115 9.16 -5.58 10.44
N ALA A 116 8.81 -4.54 11.20
CA ALA A 116 7.52 -4.44 11.86
C ALA A 116 6.97 -3.02 11.85
N PHE A 117 5.65 -2.94 11.80
CA PHE A 117 4.89 -1.70 11.81
C PHE A 117 3.89 -1.74 12.96
N THR A 118 3.98 -0.78 13.88
CA THR A 118 3.10 -0.73 15.05
C THR A 118 2.19 0.49 15.00
N VAL A 119 0.89 0.26 15.08
CA VAL A 119 -0.14 1.29 15.23
C VAL A 119 -0.57 1.30 16.69
N PRO A 120 -0.38 2.43 17.42
CA PRO A 120 -0.64 2.48 18.85
C PRO A 120 -2.14 2.41 19.17
N PHE A 121 -2.44 2.02 20.40
CA PHE A 121 -3.80 2.06 20.92
C PHE A 121 -4.35 3.49 20.94
N GLY A 122 -5.59 3.66 20.52
CA GLY A 122 -6.26 4.97 20.49
C GLY A 122 -5.92 5.83 19.27
N ALA A 123 -5.11 5.32 18.33
CA ALA A 123 -4.91 5.99 17.05
C ALA A 123 -6.25 6.12 16.31
N SER A 124 -6.47 7.27 15.67
CA SER A 124 -7.69 7.50 14.88
C SER A 124 -7.40 8.44 13.72
N PHE A 125 -8.06 8.21 12.60
CA PHE A 125 -7.96 9.09 11.46
C PHE A 125 -8.65 10.43 11.70
N ILE A 126 -8.01 11.50 11.27
CA ILE A 126 -8.53 12.87 11.28
C ILE A 126 -8.91 13.24 9.85
N GLY A 127 -10.18 13.57 9.63
CA GLY A 127 -10.66 14.03 8.33
C GLY A 127 -9.98 15.33 7.90
N ARG A 128 -9.76 15.49 6.59
CA ARG A 128 -9.25 16.72 5.96
C ARG A 128 -10.27 17.25 4.97
N ASP A 129 -10.47 18.56 4.95
CA ASP A 129 -11.40 19.19 4.00
C ASP A 129 -10.89 19.06 2.54
N ASN A 130 -9.58 19.13 2.37
CA ASN A 130 -8.92 19.00 1.07
C ASN A 130 -7.66 18.16 1.20
N TYR A 131 -7.47 17.23 0.29
CA TYR A 131 -6.26 16.44 0.16
C TYR A 131 -5.90 16.27 -1.32
N GLN A 132 -4.72 16.74 -1.72
CA GLN A 132 -4.25 16.62 -3.08
C GLN A 132 -3.61 15.24 -3.27
N ILE A 133 -4.29 14.37 -4.00
CA ILE A 133 -3.73 13.07 -4.39
C ILE A 133 -2.72 13.32 -5.52
N GLU A 134 -1.52 12.76 -5.38
CA GLU A 134 -0.49 12.82 -6.41
C GLU A 134 -0.80 11.88 -7.60
N GLY A 135 -0.20 12.18 -8.75
CA GLY A 135 -0.32 11.32 -9.92
C GLY A 135 0.33 9.95 -9.73
N ASP A 136 -0.19 8.97 -10.46
CA ASP A 136 0.32 7.60 -10.46
C ASP A 136 1.55 7.48 -11.36
N TRP A 137 2.71 7.20 -10.75
CA TRP A 137 3.97 7.04 -11.44
C TRP A 137 4.03 5.81 -12.36
N SER A 138 3.27 4.75 -12.06
CA SER A 138 3.19 3.57 -12.93
C SER A 138 2.56 3.92 -14.28
N ASN A 139 1.46 4.68 -14.25
CA ASN A 139 0.81 5.18 -15.47
C ASN A 139 1.66 6.25 -16.17
N ALA A 140 2.29 7.15 -15.41
CA ALA A 140 3.16 8.19 -15.94
C ALA A 140 4.34 7.60 -16.73
N ALA A 141 4.93 6.50 -16.23
CA ALA A 141 6.05 5.83 -16.87
C ALA A 141 5.75 5.41 -18.32
N ILE A 142 4.54 4.94 -18.60
CA ILE A 142 4.13 4.54 -19.94
C ILE A 142 4.18 5.73 -20.91
N TRP A 143 3.70 6.89 -20.47
CA TRP A 143 3.70 8.11 -21.29
C TRP A 143 5.09 8.69 -21.47
N MET A 144 5.96 8.60 -20.45
CA MET A 144 7.37 9.02 -20.56
C MET A 144 8.11 8.16 -21.60
N VAL A 145 7.91 6.85 -21.58
CA VAL A 145 8.48 5.96 -22.59
C VAL A 145 7.92 6.27 -23.99
N ALA A 146 6.63 6.56 -24.11
CA ALA A 146 6.03 6.94 -25.39
C ALA A 146 6.63 8.27 -25.94
N ALA A 147 6.91 9.26 -25.06
CA ALA A 147 7.61 10.49 -25.45
C ALA A 147 8.99 10.17 -26.01
N ALA A 148 9.78 9.41 -25.26
CA ALA A 148 11.13 9.02 -25.68
C ALA A 148 11.14 8.26 -27.02
N MET A 149 10.22 7.32 -27.21
CA MET A 149 10.15 6.52 -28.45
C MET A 149 9.71 7.33 -29.68
N THR A 150 8.88 8.34 -29.48
CA THR A 150 8.32 9.15 -30.59
C THR A 150 9.12 10.43 -30.87
N GLY A 151 10.02 10.82 -29.95
CA GLY A 151 10.73 12.10 -30.00
C GLY A 151 9.82 13.31 -29.92
N LYS A 152 8.59 13.13 -29.37
CA LYS A 152 7.63 14.22 -29.18
C LYS A 152 7.45 14.47 -27.69
N PRO A 153 7.56 15.73 -27.24
CA PRO A 153 7.41 16.04 -25.84
C PRO A 153 5.99 15.72 -25.34
N ILE A 154 5.92 15.08 -24.18
CA ILE A 154 4.67 14.81 -23.46
C ILE A 154 4.77 15.44 -22.08
N THR A 155 3.79 16.25 -21.69
CA THR A 155 3.67 16.81 -20.35
C THR A 155 2.65 16.03 -19.56
N ILE A 156 3.08 15.52 -18.39
CA ILE A 156 2.24 14.78 -17.45
C ILE A 156 2.01 15.67 -16.24
N THR A 157 0.76 15.84 -15.83
CA THR A 157 0.36 16.76 -14.77
C THR A 157 0.05 16.04 -13.46
N GLY A 158 0.13 16.77 -12.34
CA GLY A 158 -0.22 16.24 -11.02
C GLY A 158 0.85 15.34 -10.38
N MET A 159 2.07 15.36 -10.91
CA MET A 159 3.16 14.51 -10.45
C MET A 159 3.89 15.13 -9.25
N ASN A 160 4.18 14.31 -8.25
CA ASN A 160 5.01 14.72 -7.12
C ASN A 160 6.48 14.32 -7.38
N LYS A 161 7.34 15.31 -7.51
CA LYS A 161 8.79 15.11 -7.72
C LYS A 161 9.46 14.31 -6.59
N ASN A 162 8.91 14.40 -5.37
CA ASN A 162 9.45 13.77 -4.17
C ASN A 162 8.61 12.55 -3.73
N SER A 163 7.78 12.01 -4.63
CA SER A 163 6.95 10.83 -4.35
C SER A 163 7.77 9.65 -3.86
N VAL A 164 7.21 8.90 -2.93
CA VAL A 164 7.77 7.61 -2.46
C VAL A 164 7.34 6.44 -3.34
N GLN A 165 6.52 6.65 -4.38
CA GLN A 165 6.17 5.61 -5.33
C GLN A 165 7.44 5.09 -6.02
N ALA A 166 7.64 3.75 -6.02
CA ALA A 166 8.82 3.09 -6.59
C ALA A 166 9.03 3.47 -8.07
N ASP A 167 7.94 3.55 -8.81
CA ASP A 167 7.95 3.81 -10.25
C ASP A 167 8.43 5.22 -10.62
N ARG A 168 8.58 6.13 -9.64
CA ARG A 168 9.26 7.41 -9.84
C ARG A 168 10.70 7.23 -10.38
N ARG A 169 11.29 6.06 -10.21
CA ARG A 169 12.60 5.72 -10.78
C ARG A 169 12.66 5.87 -12.29
N ILE A 170 11.50 5.83 -12.98
CA ILE A 170 11.44 6.07 -14.43
C ILE A 170 12.09 7.39 -14.83
N MET A 171 12.03 8.44 -14.00
CA MET A 171 12.70 9.70 -14.29
C MET A 171 14.20 9.53 -14.51
N GLN A 172 14.85 8.78 -13.61
CA GLN A 172 16.28 8.55 -13.76
C GLN A 172 16.58 7.71 -15.02
N VAL A 173 15.74 6.72 -15.29
CA VAL A 173 15.87 5.91 -16.51
C VAL A 173 15.76 6.78 -17.77
N MET A 174 14.83 7.73 -17.80
CA MET A 174 14.70 8.66 -18.94
C MET A 174 15.93 9.57 -19.08
N ILE A 175 16.44 10.11 -17.98
CA ILE A 175 17.65 10.94 -17.98
C ILE A 175 18.87 10.14 -18.46
N ASP A 176 19.05 8.93 -17.95
CA ASP A 176 20.15 8.02 -18.32
C ASP A 176 20.06 7.59 -19.82
N ALA A 177 18.85 7.53 -20.35
CA ALA A 177 18.58 7.30 -21.77
C ALA A 177 18.81 8.53 -22.66
N GLY A 178 19.18 9.68 -22.08
CA GLY A 178 19.46 10.91 -22.82
C GLY A 178 18.24 11.77 -23.12
N CYS A 179 17.10 11.53 -22.43
CA CYS A 179 15.94 12.39 -22.56
C CYS A 179 16.05 13.63 -21.67
N ASP A 180 15.53 14.75 -22.16
CA ASP A 180 15.35 15.95 -21.33
C ASP A 180 14.13 15.77 -20.44
N VAL A 181 14.30 15.89 -19.13
CA VAL A 181 13.22 15.83 -18.14
C VAL A 181 13.09 17.18 -17.46
N VAL A 182 12.04 17.91 -17.77
CA VAL A 182 11.81 19.29 -17.31
C VAL A 182 10.61 19.33 -16.37
N TRP A 183 10.78 20.02 -15.24
CA TRP A 183 9.73 20.22 -14.24
C TRP A 183 9.22 21.66 -14.24
N ASP A 184 7.88 21.79 -14.16
CA ASP A 184 7.17 23.04 -13.86
C ASP A 184 6.09 22.75 -12.80
N GLY A 185 6.40 23.08 -11.55
CA GLY A 185 5.55 22.73 -10.40
C GLY A 185 5.30 21.23 -10.28
N MET A 186 4.04 20.81 -10.42
CA MET A 186 3.62 19.41 -10.43
C MET A 186 3.52 18.82 -11.85
N ASN A 187 4.08 19.48 -12.85
CA ASN A 187 4.09 19.00 -14.21
C ASN A 187 5.49 18.54 -14.60
N VAL A 188 5.60 17.40 -15.23
CA VAL A 188 6.85 16.87 -15.78
C VAL A 188 6.71 16.68 -17.29
N THR A 189 7.67 17.19 -18.04
CA THR A 189 7.75 17.02 -19.50
C THR A 189 8.98 16.18 -19.84
N VAL A 190 8.78 15.21 -20.69
CA VAL A 190 9.83 14.36 -21.26
C VAL A 190 9.79 14.46 -22.78
#